data_dc52d62f3a836e32c312f1044ef9d656
#
_entry.id   dc52d62f3a836e32c312f1044ef9d656
#
_cell.length_a   1.000
_cell.length_b   1.000
_cell.length_c   1.000
_cell.angle_alpha   90.00
_cell.angle_beta   90.00
_cell.angle_gamma   90.00
#
_symmetry.space_group_name_H-M   'P 1'
#
loop_
_entity.id
_entity.type
_entity.pdbx_description
1 polymer ?
#
loop_
_entity_poly.entity_id
_entity_poly.type
_entity_poly.pdbx_seq_one_letter_code
_entity_poly.pdbx_strand_id
1 'polypeptide(L)'
;MVKTKLQKNEVRAVSKYIRMSPSKIRRVLRQIQGKSYPEALLLLEFMPYASCAPIIKVLRSATANARNNFGMDEKELVIKSAFADQGPMMKRFRPRAQGRAYRILKATSHITIVME
;
A
#
# COMPACT_ATOMS: atom_id res chain seq x y z
N MET A 1 2.36 3.86 -17.59
CA MET A 1 1.49 3.95 -16.41
C MET A 1 0.57 5.15 -16.54
N VAL A 2 -0.72 4.91 -16.58
CA VAL A 2 -1.69 6.00 -16.71
C VAL A 2 -1.85 6.67 -15.36
N LYS A 3 -1.56 7.97 -15.32
CA LYS A 3 -1.81 8.74 -14.10
C LYS A 3 -3.31 8.99 -13.99
N THR A 4 -3.93 8.45 -12.96
CA THR A 4 -5.32 8.72 -12.67
C THR A 4 -5.46 10.16 -12.20
N LYS A 5 -6.29 10.94 -12.90
CA LYS A 5 -6.60 12.30 -12.44
C LYS A 5 -7.42 12.21 -11.16
N LEU A 6 -6.97 12.93 -10.14
CA LEU A 6 -7.74 13.06 -8.91
C LEU A 6 -8.93 13.98 -9.13
N GLN A 7 -10.09 13.56 -8.63
CA GLN A 7 -11.26 14.41 -8.58
C GLN A 7 -11.12 15.44 -7.45
N LYS A 8 -11.98 16.45 -7.45
CA LYS A 8 -11.87 17.60 -6.55
C LYS A 8 -11.81 17.24 -5.06
N ASN A 9 -12.49 16.17 -4.66
CA ASN A 9 -12.57 15.74 -3.25
C ASN A 9 -11.70 14.53 -2.92
N GLU A 10 -10.80 14.15 -3.80
CA GLU A 10 -9.97 12.97 -3.59
C GLU A 10 -8.58 13.35 -3.07
N VAL A 11 -8.08 12.53 -2.15
CA VAL A 11 -6.73 12.66 -1.59
C VAL A 11 -6.00 11.35 -1.81
N ARG A 12 -4.76 11.44 -2.24
CA ARG A 12 -3.94 10.27 -2.55
C ARG A 12 -2.68 10.25 -1.69
N ALA A 13 -2.30 9.05 -1.25
CA ALA A 13 -0.98 8.80 -0.67
C ALA A 13 -0.34 7.61 -1.37
N VAL A 14 0.95 7.71 -1.61
CA VAL A 14 1.74 6.67 -2.29
C VAL A 14 2.97 6.36 -1.45
N SER A 15 3.24 5.08 -1.25
CA SER A 15 4.51 4.61 -0.68
C SER A 15 5.19 3.70 -1.69
N LYS A 16 6.43 4.03 -2.03
CA LYS A 16 7.18 3.31 -3.07
C LYS A 16 8.22 2.38 -2.46
N TYR A 17 8.61 1.38 -3.24
CA TYR A 17 9.73 0.47 -2.93
C TYR A 17 9.54 -0.31 -1.63
N ILE A 18 8.33 -0.77 -1.37
CA ILE A 18 8.04 -1.63 -0.23
C ILE A 18 8.51 -3.04 -0.58
N ARG A 19 9.31 -3.64 0.31
CA ARG A 19 9.92 -4.96 0.08
C ARG A 19 8.94 -6.09 0.33
N MET A 20 7.88 -6.13 -0.46
CA MET A 20 6.85 -7.17 -0.41
C MET A 20 6.31 -7.43 -1.81
N SER A 21 5.83 -8.65 -2.03
CA SER A 21 5.20 -9.02 -3.29
C SER A 21 3.84 -8.31 -3.43
N PRO A 22 3.51 -7.80 -4.63
CA PRO A 22 2.22 -7.12 -4.84
C PRO A 22 1.02 -8.01 -4.53
N SER A 23 1.10 -9.31 -4.79
CA SER A 23 -0.02 -10.22 -4.56
C SER A 23 -0.40 -10.31 -3.08
N LYS A 24 0.59 -10.31 -2.19
CA LYS A 24 0.37 -10.34 -0.74
C LYS A 24 -0.26 -9.04 -0.23
N ILE A 25 0.18 -7.91 -0.77
CA ILE A 25 -0.37 -6.60 -0.43
C ILE A 25 -1.79 -6.47 -0.96
N ARG A 26 -2.03 -6.88 -2.20
CA ARG A 26 -3.35 -6.81 -2.85
C ARG A 26 -4.41 -7.60 -2.09
N ARG A 27 -4.03 -8.72 -1.49
CA ARG A 27 -4.94 -9.53 -0.67
C ARG A 27 -5.53 -8.72 0.47
N VAL A 28 -4.70 -7.94 1.14
CA VAL A 28 -5.13 -7.08 2.25
C VAL A 28 -5.88 -5.85 1.73
N LEU A 29 -5.42 -5.22 0.67
CA LEU A 29 -6.06 -4.04 0.10
C LEU A 29 -7.50 -4.29 -0.34
N ARG A 30 -7.80 -5.48 -0.84
CA ARG A 30 -9.16 -5.86 -1.22
C ARG A 30 -10.13 -5.82 -0.05
N GLN A 31 -9.65 -6.08 1.17
CA GLN A 31 -10.48 -6.08 2.36
C GLN A 31 -10.89 -4.69 2.81
N ILE A 32 -10.08 -3.68 2.50
CA ILE A 32 -10.33 -2.32 2.98
C ILE A 32 -10.95 -1.39 1.94
N GLN A 33 -11.04 -1.79 0.68
CA GLN A 33 -11.66 -0.96 -0.35
C GLN A 33 -13.15 -0.73 -0.05
N GLY A 34 -13.59 0.52 -0.18
CA GLY A 34 -14.98 0.91 0.07
C GLY A 34 -15.34 1.09 1.54
N LYS A 35 -14.39 0.87 2.45
CA LYS A 35 -14.64 1.02 3.88
C LYS A 35 -14.23 2.40 4.38
N SER A 36 -14.86 2.84 5.47
CA SER A 36 -14.46 4.09 6.12
C SER A 36 -13.08 3.97 6.75
N TYR A 37 -12.43 5.10 7.00
CA TYR A 37 -11.10 5.12 7.62
C TYR A 37 -11.07 4.39 8.97
N PRO A 38 -12.01 4.64 9.92
CA PRO A 38 -11.99 3.91 11.20
C PRO A 38 -12.15 2.40 11.04
N GLU A 39 -13.03 1.95 10.15
CA GLU A 39 -13.23 0.51 9.91
C GLU A 39 -12.00 -0.14 9.29
N ALA A 40 -11.40 0.51 8.30
CA ALA A 40 -10.20 0.00 7.64
C ALA A 40 -9.05 -0.09 8.61
N LEU A 41 -8.84 0.91 9.44
CA LEU A 41 -7.77 0.92 10.44
C LEU A 41 -7.95 -0.21 11.44
N LEU A 42 -9.18 -0.42 11.92
CA LEU A 42 -9.49 -1.51 12.85
C LEU A 42 -9.20 -2.88 12.22
N LEU A 43 -9.63 -3.09 10.98
CA LEU A 43 -9.36 -4.35 10.26
C LEU A 43 -7.87 -4.60 10.11
N LEU A 44 -7.10 -3.58 9.73
CA LEU A 44 -5.66 -3.72 9.55
C LEU A 44 -4.91 -4.03 10.83
N GLU A 45 -5.37 -3.48 11.95
CA GLU A 45 -4.76 -3.77 13.26
C GLU A 45 -4.99 -5.20 13.73
N PHE A 46 -6.11 -5.81 13.35
CA PHE A 46 -6.45 -7.17 13.79
C PHE A 46 -6.10 -8.27 12.79
N MET A 47 -5.80 -7.94 11.53
CA MET A 47 -5.40 -8.95 10.56
C MET A 47 -3.97 -9.46 10.82
N PRO A 48 -3.75 -10.79 10.75
CA PRO A 48 -2.44 -11.38 11.07
C PRO A 48 -1.45 -11.37 9.90
N TYR A 49 -1.53 -10.41 8.99
CA TYR A 49 -0.66 -10.33 7.82
C TYR A 49 0.42 -9.28 8.01
N ALA A 50 1.66 -9.64 7.65
CA ALA A 50 2.80 -8.73 7.72
C ALA A 50 2.62 -7.50 6.83
N SER A 51 1.87 -7.63 5.73
CA SER A 51 1.60 -6.52 4.81
C SER A 51 0.71 -5.43 5.40
N CYS A 52 0.04 -5.68 6.52
CA CYS A 52 -0.81 -4.67 7.16
C CYS A 52 -0.01 -3.46 7.67
N ALA A 53 1.19 -3.67 8.19
CA ALA A 53 2.00 -2.58 8.75
C ALA A 53 2.32 -1.48 7.72
N PRO A 54 2.87 -1.77 6.53
CA PRO A 54 3.09 -0.72 5.54
C PRO A 54 1.80 -0.10 5.02
N ILE A 55 0.70 -0.87 4.93
CA ILE A 55 -0.59 -0.34 4.49
C ILE A 55 -1.15 0.65 5.51
N ILE A 56 -1.02 0.38 6.80
CA ILE A 56 -1.43 1.31 7.86
C ILE A 56 -0.69 2.64 7.72
N LYS A 57 0.59 2.60 7.45
CA LYS A 57 1.40 3.82 7.27
C LYS A 57 0.89 4.66 6.09
N VAL A 58 0.60 4.03 4.97
CA VAL A 58 0.06 4.73 3.79
C VAL A 58 -1.31 5.30 4.09
N LEU A 59 -2.16 4.54 4.77
CA LEU A 59 -3.51 4.97 5.13
C LEU A 59 -3.48 6.20 6.05
N ARG A 60 -2.62 6.18 7.06
CA ARG A 60 -2.44 7.33 7.96
C ARG A 60 -1.88 8.54 7.23
N SER A 61 -0.98 8.34 6.28
CA SER A 61 -0.44 9.40 5.44
C SER A 61 -1.52 10.06 4.60
N ALA A 62 -2.39 9.26 3.96
CA ALA A 62 -3.52 9.77 3.18
C ALA A 62 -4.48 10.58 4.05
N THR A 63 -4.79 10.08 5.25
CA THR A 63 -5.65 10.76 6.20
C THR A 63 -5.05 12.08 6.67
N ALA A 64 -3.76 12.10 6.97
CA ALA A 64 -3.05 13.32 7.36
C ALA A 64 -3.07 14.35 6.23
N ASN A 65 -2.87 13.92 4.99
CA ASN A 65 -2.95 14.81 3.82
C ASN A 65 -4.36 15.41 3.67
N ALA A 66 -5.39 14.59 3.85
CA ALA A 66 -6.78 15.06 3.79
C ALA A 66 -7.08 16.11 4.85
N ARG A 67 -6.66 15.85 6.09
CA ARG A 67 -6.88 16.75 7.20
C ARG A 67 -6.09 18.05 7.08
N ASN A 68 -4.79 17.96 6.79
CA ASN A 68 -3.89 19.10 6.81
C ASN A 68 -4.02 19.99 5.57
N ASN A 69 -4.23 19.39 4.39
CA ASN A 69 -4.25 20.12 3.12
C ASN A 69 -5.65 20.54 2.69
N PHE A 70 -6.67 19.80 3.10
CA PHE A 70 -8.04 19.99 2.62
C PHE A 70 -9.07 20.16 3.73
N GLY A 71 -8.65 20.14 5.00
CA GLY A 71 -9.55 20.31 6.14
C GLY A 71 -10.64 19.27 6.28
N MET A 72 -10.45 18.07 5.73
CA MET A 72 -11.44 17.00 5.76
C MET A 72 -11.42 16.28 7.11
N ASP A 73 -12.64 15.90 7.59
CA ASP A 73 -12.78 15.13 8.82
C ASP A 73 -12.40 13.66 8.56
N GLU A 74 -11.44 13.14 9.33
CA GLU A 74 -10.98 11.77 9.18
C GLU A 74 -12.07 10.72 9.43
N LYS A 75 -13.08 11.05 10.25
CA LYS A 75 -14.19 10.14 10.54
C LYS A 75 -15.11 9.94 9.34
N GLU A 76 -15.14 10.89 8.42
CA GLU A 76 -15.99 10.87 7.23
C GLU A 76 -15.27 10.35 6.00
N LEU A 77 -13.96 10.12 6.08
CA LEU A 77 -13.17 9.64 4.96
C LEU A 77 -13.47 8.18 4.63
N VAL A 78 -13.61 7.91 3.34
CA VAL A 78 -13.87 6.57 2.81
C VAL A 78 -12.76 6.22 1.83
N ILE A 79 -12.29 4.98 1.86
CA ILE A 79 -11.30 4.50 0.91
C ILE A 79 -11.98 4.23 -0.41
N LYS A 80 -11.75 5.09 -1.39
CA LYS A 80 -12.33 4.95 -2.73
C LYS A 80 -11.65 3.86 -3.51
N SER A 81 -10.32 3.86 -3.53
CA SER A 81 -9.54 2.82 -4.19
C SER A 81 -8.22 2.61 -3.47
N ALA A 82 -7.74 1.40 -3.51
CA ALA A 82 -6.43 1.02 -2.96
C ALA A 82 -5.83 -0.03 -3.87
N PHE A 83 -4.62 0.20 -4.35
CA PHE A 83 -3.98 -0.73 -5.26
C PHE A 83 -2.48 -0.77 -5.02
N ALA A 84 -1.88 -1.88 -5.47
CA ALA A 84 -0.44 -2.09 -5.39
C ALA A 84 0.09 -2.38 -6.80
N ASP A 85 1.14 -1.65 -7.16
CA ASP A 85 1.84 -1.84 -8.43
C ASP A 85 3.16 -2.56 -8.18
N GLN A 86 3.58 -3.36 -9.15
CA GLN A 86 4.87 -4.03 -9.07
C GLN A 86 6.00 -3.02 -9.25
N GLY A 87 6.94 -3.00 -8.29
CA GLY A 87 8.16 -2.22 -8.40
C GLY A 87 9.30 -3.03 -9.01
N PRO A 88 10.50 -2.44 -9.10
CA PRO A 88 11.66 -3.16 -9.60
C PRO A 88 12.02 -4.31 -8.68
N MET A 89 12.43 -5.43 -9.27
CA MET A 89 12.90 -6.59 -8.52
C MET A 89 14.37 -6.41 -8.14
N MET A 90 14.68 -6.70 -6.89
CA MET A 90 16.06 -6.70 -6.42
C MET A 90 16.65 -8.09 -6.64
N LYS A 91 17.78 -8.14 -7.36
CA LYS A 91 18.49 -9.38 -7.62
C LYS A 91 19.47 -9.66 -6.49
N ARG A 92 19.42 -10.87 -5.96
CA ARG A 92 20.36 -11.37 -4.95
C ARG A 92 20.90 -12.70 -5.42
N PHE A 93 22.09 -13.05 -4.98
CA PHE A 93 22.72 -14.33 -5.31
C PHE A 93 23.00 -15.09 -4.03
N ARG A 94 22.63 -16.37 -4.04
CA ARG A 94 22.95 -17.29 -2.95
C ARG A 94 24.03 -18.25 -3.43
N PRO A 95 25.23 -18.29 -2.80
CA PRO A 95 26.25 -19.24 -3.17
C PRO A 95 25.83 -20.66 -2.85
N ARG A 96 26.16 -21.57 -3.73
CA ARG A 96 25.93 -23.00 -3.57
C ARG A 96 27.26 -23.75 -3.67
N ALA A 97 27.25 -25.05 -3.34
CA ALA A 97 28.43 -25.91 -3.46
C ALA A 97 29.00 -25.85 -4.88
N GLN A 98 30.31 -26.02 -5.02
CA GLN A 98 31.06 -26.01 -6.30
C GLN A 98 31.07 -24.64 -7.00
N GLY A 99 30.98 -23.55 -6.23
CA GLY A 99 31.10 -22.19 -6.78
C GLY A 99 29.89 -21.71 -7.58
N ARG A 100 28.79 -22.46 -7.59
CA ARG A 100 27.56 -22.03 -8.26
C ARG A 100 26.83 -20.99 -7.42
N ALA A 101 26.32 -19.95 -8.07
CA ALA A 101 25.46 -18.96 -7.45
C ALA A 101 24.04 -19.08 -8.02
N TYR A 102 23.03 -19.11 -7.12
CA TYR A 102 21.64 -19.11 -7.52
C TYR A 102 21.05 -17.71 -7.38
N ARG A 103 20.32 -17.31 -8.40
CA ARG A 103 19.68 -16.01 -8.47
C ARG A 103 18.42 -15.99 -7.62
N ILE A 104 18.32 -15.05 -6.69
CA ILE A 104 17.13 -14.82 -5.89
C ILE A 104 16.56 -13.46 -6.28
N LEU A 105 15.27 -13.44 -6.66
CA LEU A 105 14.56 -12.21 -6.99
C LEU A 105 13.73 -11.79 -5.81
N LYS A 106 13.96 -10.57 -5.31
CA LYS A 106 13.16 -9.96 -4.25
C LYS A 106 12.20 -8.96 -4.86
N ALA A 107 10.90 -9.20 -4.69
CA ALA A 107 9.88 -8.31 -5.21
C ALA A 107 9.77 -7.03 -4.38
N THR A 108 9.49 -5.91 -5.03
CA THR A 108 9.11 -4.67 -4.38
C THR A 108 7.76 -4.23 -4.92
N SER A 109 7.07 -3.37 -4.17
CA SER A 109 5.73 -2.91 -4.53
C SER A 109 5.57 -1.43 -4.22
N HIS A 110 4.66 -0.79 -4.93
CA HIS A 110 4.25 0.58 -4.67
C HIS A 110 2.78 0.55 -4.26
N ILE A 111 2.46 1.09 -3.09
CA ILE A 111 1.08 1.12 -2.58
C ILE A 111 0.50 2.51 -2.80
N THR A 112 -0.69 2.57 -3.37
CA THR A 112 -1.45 3.81 -3.55
C THR A 112 -2.82 3.67 -2.90
N ILE A 113 -3.20 4.62 -2.06
CA ILE A 113 -4.52 4.69 -1.45
C ILE A 113 -5.14 6.04 -1.79
N VAL A 114 -6.34 6.01 -2.35
CA VAL A 114 -7.14 7.18 -2.67
C VAL A 114 -8.35 7.22 -1.76
N MET A 115 -8.55 8.36 -1.09
CA MET A 115 -9.65 8.58 -0.15
C MET A 115 -10.49 9.77 -0.59
N GLU A 116 -11.76 9.76 -0.24
CA GLU A 116 -12.66 10.89 -0.48
C GLU A 116 -13.59 11.20 0.70
#